data_6d778a018e95496503c5315ef05a02f5
#
_entry.id   6d778a018e95496503c5315ef05a02f5
#
_cell.length_a   1.000
_cell.length_b   1.000
_cell.length_c   1.000
_cell.angle_alpha   90.00
_cell.angle_beta   90.00
_cell.angle_gamma   90.00
#
_symmetry.space_group_name_H-M   'P 1'
#
loop_
_entity.id
_entity.type
_entity.pdbx_description
1 polymer ?
#
loop_
_entity_poly.entity_id
_entity_poly.type
_entity_poly.pdbx_seq_one_letter_code
_entity_poly.pdbx_strand_id
1 'polypeptide(L)'
;RVMAEMLGLHRKTVVAAYDELLAQGWLETQNSRGTFVSLRLPEIKPVALERSGSPATTAQPGFQFTPDPLLTLPIYKGSNALAFNDGFPDVRIAPWDALSRAYRTSLRQGFRKNLLFYGETTGEPSLRAAMTDYLRDSRALPITMDNVLITRGTMMAIHLAVQCIVQPGEVVVVGEISYTSCNLIIRQAGAKLVTVPVDDRGIDVEAIAQIRKKT
;
A
#
# COMPACT_ATOMS: atom_id res chain seq x y z
N ARG A 1 34.06 23.96 -4.48
CA ARG A 1 34.86 24.08 -5.70
C ARG A 1 36.12 23.20 -5.62
N VAL A 2 36.95 23.40 -4.60
CA VAL A 2 38.18 22.65 -4.38
C VAL A 2 38.00 21.12 -4.47
N MET A 3 36.99 20.59 -3.80
CA MET A 3 36.70 19.15 -3.83
C MET A 3 36.33 18.64 -5.24
N ALA A 4 35.60 19.42 -6.02
CA ALA A 4 35.26 19.07 -7.40
C ALA A 4 36.51 19.02 -8.30
N GLU A 5 37.41 19.97 -8.12
CA GLU A 5 38.68 20.03 -8.82
C GLU A 5 39.60 18.86 -8.41
N MET A 6 39.71 18.58 -7.12
CA MET A 6 40.52 17.45 -6.61
C MET A 6 40.02 16.08 -7.11
N LEU A 7 38.71 15.91 -7.28
CA LEU A 7 38.10 14.66 -7.72
C LEU A 7 37.92 14.58 -9.24
N GLY A 8 38.22 15.64 -10.00
CA GLY A 8 38.01 15.70 -11.45
C GLY A 8 36.51 15.58 -11.82
N LEU A 9 35.61 15.98 -10.92
CA LEU A 9 34.16 15.85 -11.11
C LEU A 9 33.48 17.21 -11.35
N HIS A 10 32.33 17.17 -12.02
CA HIS A 10 31.54 18.37 -12.18
C HIS A 10 31.02 18.87 -10.82
N ARG A 11 31.07 20.19 -10.59
CA ARG A 11 30.65 20.82 -9.31
C ARG A 11 29.26 20.40 -8.85
N LYS A 12 28.29 20.27 -9.76
CA LYS A 12 26.92 19.87 -9.42
C LYS A 12 26.85 18.46 -8.83
N THR A 13 27.69 17.55 -9.30
CA THR A 13 27.78 16.18 -8.78
C THR A 13 28.25 16.18 -7.34
N VAL A 14 29.28 16.97 -7.02
CA VAL A 14 29.78 17.09 -5.66
C VAL A 14 28.75 17.74 -4.74
N VAL A 15 28.07 18.78 -5.19
CA VAL A 15 26.98 19.42 -4.41
C VAL A 15 25.86 18.41 -4.11
N ALA A 16 25.42 17.65 -5.12
CA ALA A 16 24.40 16.64 -4.92
C ALA A 16 24.80 15.56 -3.91
N ALA A 17 26.08 15.12 -3.94
CA ALA A 17 26.60 14.17 -2.96
C ALA A 17 26.62 14.76 -1.54
N TYR A 18 27.01 16.02 -1.39
CA TYR A 18 26.95 16.69 -0.09
C TYR A 18 25.53 16.87 0.43
N ASP A 19 24.59 17.22 -0.45
CA ASP A 19 23.17 17.35 -0.09
C ASP A 19 22.60 16.00 0.37
N GLU A 20 23.01 14.91 -0.27
CA GLU A 20 22.60 13.56 0.11
C GLU A 20 23.19 13.16 1.47
N LEU A 21 24.48 13.39 1.69
CA LEU A 21 25.14 13.08 2.97
C LEU A 21 24.59 13.93 4.13
N LEU A 22 24.22 15.18 3.86
CA LEU A 22 23.52 16.03 4.82
C LEU A 22 22.12 15.51 5.14
N ALA A 23 21.40 15.09 4.10
CA ALA A 23 20.05 14.52 4.26
C ALA A 23 20.05 13.20 5.06
N GLN A 24 21.11 12.41 4.89
CA GLN A 24 21.31 11.16 5.63
C GLN A 24 21.89 11.37 7.04
N GLY A 25 22.28 12.58 7.40
CA GLY A 25 22.84 12.89 8.72
C GLY A 25 24.32 12.53 8.91
N TRP A 26 25.05 12.17 7.83
CA TRP A 26 26.49 11.95 7.88
C TRP A 26 27.31 13.24 8.00
N LEU A 27 26.74 14.32 7.46
CA LEU A 27 27.32 15.65 7.53
C LEU A 27 26.37 16.60 8.28
N GLU A 28 26.94 17.64 8.88
CA GLU A 28 26.22 18.75 9.46
C GLU A 28 26.82 20.08 9.01
N THR A 29 25.96 21.07 8.82
CA THR A 29 26.38 22.42 8.45
C THR A 29 26.36 23.29 9.69
N GLN A 30 27.51 23.87 10.05
CA GLN A 30 27.62 24.86 11.10
C GLN A 30 27.65 26.26 10.47
N ASN A 31 26.74 27.11 10.94
CA ASN A 31 26.60 28.47 10.42
C ASN A 31 27.94 29.21 10.41
N SER A 32 28.36 29.71 9.26
CA SER A 32 29.59 30.45 9.00
C SER A 32 30.90 29.68 9.16
N ARG A 33 30.88 28.38 9.50
CA ARG A 33 32.09 27.55 9.68
C ARG A 33 32.29 26.49 8.60
N GLY A 34 31.23 26.10 7.90
CA GLY A 34 31.30 25.10 6.84
C GLY A 34 30.52 23.81 7.11
N THR A 35 30.83 22.78 6.35
CA THR A 35 30.22 21.44 6.47
C THR A 35 31.23 20.50 7.11
N PHE A 36 30.80 19.77 8.12
CA PHE A 36 31.62 18.87 8.93
C PHE A 36 30.99 17.48 8.94
N VAL A 37 31.77 16.46 9.27
CA VAL A 37 31.26 15.14 9.58
C VAL A 37 30.48 15.23 10.88
N SER A 38 29.27 14.67 10.90
CA SER A 38 28.40 14.68 12.08
C SER A 38 29.07 13.96 13.25
N LEU A 39 29.01 14.57 14.42
CA LEU A 39 29.47 13.94 15.68
C LEU A 39 28.51 12.83 16.13
N ARG A 40 27.26 12.83 15.64
CA ARG A 40 26.26 11.81 15.88
C ARG A 40 25.99 11.10 14.55
N LEU A 41 26.83 10.11 14.26
CA LEU A 41 26.65 9.32 13.04
C LEU A 41 25.29 8.61 13.06
N PRO A 42 24.61 8.47 11.90
CA PRO A 42 23.29 7.83 11.82
C PRO A 42 23.33 6.32 12.08
N GLU A 43 24.51 5.73 12.27
CA GLU A 43 24.64 4.34 12.69
C GLU A 43 24.20 4.18 14.15
N ILE A 44 22.96 3.78 14.33
CA ILE A 44 22.49 3.25 15.60
C ILE A 44 23.09 1.84 15.70
N LYS A 45 24.19 1.70 16.47
CA LYS A 45 24.63 0.35 16.85
C LYS A 45 23.53 -0.28 17.69
N PRO A 46 22.96 -1.42 17.26
CA PRO A 46 21.95 -2.08 18.07
C PRO A 46 22.57 -2.38 19.44
N VAL A 47 21.99 -1.81 20.49
CA VAL A 47 22.34 -2.23 21.85
C VAL A 47 21.78 -3.63 22.00
N ALA A 48 22.68 -4.61 22.18
CA ALA A 48 22.24 -5.95 22.51
C ALA A 48 21.42 -5.86 23.80
N LEU A 49 20.13 -6.15 23.71
CA LEU A 49 19.32 -6.37 24.92
C LEU A 49 19.96 -7.56 25.63
N GLU A 50 20.56 -7.32 26.80
CA GLU A 50 21.01 -8.39 27.66
C GLU A 50 19.80 -9.29 27.92
N ARG A 51 19.85 -10.49 27.36
CA ARG A 51 18.91 -11.54 27.71
C ARG A 51 19.21 -11.94 29.15
N SER A 52 18.69 -11.20 30.09
CA SER A 52 18.71 -11.62 31.49
C SER A 52 17.89 -12.91 31.58
N GLY A 53 18.62 -14.02 31.70
CA GLY A 53 18.22 -15.26 32.30
C GLY A 53 16.89 -15.88 31.87
N SER A 54 16.95 -17.10 31.50
CA SER A 54 15.95 -18.10 31.12
C SER A 54 15.54 -18.03 29.65
N PRO A 55 15.67 -19.17 28.92
CA PRO A 55 15.03 -19.29 27.63
C PRO A 55 13.57 -18.92 27.84
N ALA A 56 13.08 -18.00 27.04
CA ALA A 56 11.67 -17.65 27.03
C ALA A 56 10.91 -18.97 27.07
N THR A 57 10.30 -19.24 28.19
CA THR A 57 9.34 -20.31 28.31
C THR A 57 8.43 -20.10 27.12
N THR A 58 8.30 -21.09 26.25
CA THR A 58 7.31 -21.11 25.20
C THR A 58 5.95 -21.21 25.87
N ALA A 59 5.60 -20.15 26.61
CA ALA A 59 4.28 -20.01 27.15
C ALA A 59 3.36 -19.94 25.94
N GLN A 60 2.60 -20.99 25.75
CA GLN A 60 1.56 -20.97 24.73
C GLN A 60 0.63 -19.79 25.02
N PRO A 61 0.24 -19.02 24.00
CA PRO A 61 -0.70 -17.94 24.21
C PRO A 61 -1.97 -18.49 24.84
N GLY A 62 -2.60 -17.74 25.76
CA GLY A 62 -3.82 -18.14 26.45
C GLY A 62 -5.06 -18.27 25.55
N PHE A 63 -4.87 -18.31 24.24
CA PHE A 63 -5.90 -18.48 23.21
C PHE A 63 -5.40 -19.48 22.16
N GLN A 64 -6.35 -20.17 21.53
CA GLN A 64 -6.04 -21.03 20.40
C GLN A 64 -6.15 -20.21 19.10
N PHE A 65 -5.10 -20.25 18.32
CA PHE A 65 -5.09 -19.68 16.98
C PHE A 65 -5.22 -20.83 15.97
N THR A 66 -6.36 -20.90 15.30
CA THR A 66 -6.58 -21.82 14.19
C THR A 66 -6.34 -21.05 12.89
N PRO A 67 -5.23 -21.30 12.20
CA PRO A 67 -5.01 -20.67 10.89
C PRO A 67 -6.13 -21.10 9.94
N ASP A 68 -6.78 -20.13 9.29
CA ASP A 68 -7.71 -20.45 8.21
C ASP A 68 -6.87 -20.78 6.96
N PRO A 69 -6.94 -22.03 6.44
CA PRO A 69 -6.19 -22.42 5.24
C PRO A 69 -6.52 -21.55 4.03
N LEU A 70 -7.72 -20.96 4.00
CA LEU A 70 -8.17 -20.08 2.92
C LEU A 70 -7.47 -18.71 2.94
N LEU A 71 -6.86 -18.30 4.06
CA LEU A 71 -6.09 -17.06 4.15
C LEU A 71 -4.65 -17.21 3.65
N THR A 72 -4.22 -18.42 3.37
CA THR A 72 -2.88 -18.69 2.85
C THR A 72 -2.92 -18.56 1.32
N LEU A 73 -2.68 -17.37 0.82
CA LEU A 73 -2.50 -17.19 -0.62
C LEU A 73 -1.22 -17.90 -1.06
N PRO A 74 -1.25 -18.67 -2.16
CA PRO A 74 -0.04 -19.27 -2.71
C PRO A 74 0.93 -18.16 -3.11
N ILE A 75 2.08 -18.09 -2.45
CA ILE A 75 3.15 -17.19 -2.87
C ILE A 75 3.75 -17.79 -4.14
N TYR A 76 3.52 -17.13 -5.27
CA TYR A 76 4.11 -17.54 -6.52
C TYR A 76 5.63 -17.30 -6.50
N LYS A 77 6.40 -18.36 -6.36
CA LYS A 77 7.88 -18.35 -6.36
C LYS A 77 8.42 -18.84 -7.71
N GLY A 78 7.94 -18.31 -8.81
CA GLY A 78 8.39 -18.74 -10.13
C GLY A 78 9.23 -17.68 -10.82
N SER A 79 10.41 -18.05 -11.32
CA SER A 79 11.26 -17.23 -12.21
C SER A 79 11.05 -17.60 -13.69
N ASN A 80 9.82 -17.89 -14.08
CA ASN A 80 9.53 -18.24 -15.46
C ASN A 80 9.63 -17.00 -16.36
N ALA A 81 10.29 -17.13 -17.49
CA ALA A 81 10.44 -16.04 -18.47
C ALA A 81 9.07 -15.59 -19.04
N LEU A 82 8.09 -16.49 -19.08
CA LEU A 82 6.71 -16.23 -19.47
C LEU A 82 5.79 -16.73 -18.34
N ALA A 83 5.03 -15.84 -17.75
CA ALA A 83 4.08 -16.17 -16.70
C ALA A 83 2.73 -15.51 -16.99
N PHE A 84 1.67 -16.33 -17.05
CA PHE A 84 0.30 -15.86 -16.96
C PHE A 84 -0.09 -15.84 -15.49
N ASN A 85 -0.02 -14.69 -14.88
CA ASN A 85 -0.41 -14.47 -13.50
C ASN A 85 -1.62 -13.53 -13.42
N ASP A 86 -2.18 -13.38 -12.24
CA ASP A 86 -3.38 -12.58 -11.98
C ASP A 86 -3.11 -11.06 -11.90
N GLY A 87 -2.16 -10.55 -12.67
CA GLY A 87 -2.01 -9.13 -12.90
C GLY A 87 -0.92 -8.43 -12.11
N PHE A 88 0.23 -9.07 -11.91
CA PHE A 88 1.42 -8.36 -11.41
C PHE A 88 1.92 -7.38 -12.48
N PRO A 89 1.95 -6.06 -12.19
CA PRO A 89 2.43 -5.07 -13.14
C PRO A 89 3.94 -5.19 -13.34
N ASP A 90 4.41 -4.83 -14.53
CA ASP A 90 5.85 -4.69 -14.78
C ASP A 90 6.38 -3.45 -14.04
N VAL A 91 7.08 -3.67 -12.94
CA VAL A 91 7.64 -2.60 -12.11
C VAL A 91 8.67 -1.73 -12.85
N ARG A 92 9.24 -2.20 -13.96
CA ARG A 92 10.23 -1.45 -14.73
C ARG A 92 9.63 -0.25 -15.47
N ILE A 93 8.33 -0.29 -15.78
CA ILE A 93 7.63 0.79 -16.48
C ILE A 93 7.04 1.84 -15.51
N ALA A 94 7.19 1.64 -14.20
CA ALA A 94 6.70 2.61 -13.24
C ALA A 94 7.49 3.93 -13.33
N PRO A 95 6.85 5.08 -13.18
CA PRO A 95 7.49 6.39 -13.31
C PRO A 95 8.28 6.76 -12.03
N TRP A 96 9.34 6.02 -11.73
CA TRP A 96 10.11 6.11 -10.48
C TRP A 96 10.62 7.52 -10.18
N ASP A 97 11.11 8.25 -11.18
CA ASP A 97 11.59 9.62 -11.01
C ASP A 97 10.47 10.59 -10.62
N ALA A 98 9.30 10.43 -11.21
CA ALA A 98 8.14 11.25 -10.87
C ALA A 98 7.65 10.94 -9.45
N LEU A 99 7.56 9.66 -9.09
CA LEU A 99 7.19 9.21 -7.75
C LEU A 99 8.17 9.71 -6.69
N SER A 100 9.48 9.59 -6.95
CA SER A 100 10.53 10.07 -6.04
C SER A 100 10.45 11.58 -5.82
N ARG A 101 10.21 12.35 -6.89
CA ARG A 101 10.02 13.82 -6.77
C ARG A 101 8.78 14.17 -5.97
N ALA A 102 7.65 13.52 -6.26
CA ALA A 102 6.39 13.75 -5.56
C ALA A 102 6.53 13.41 -4.06
N TYR A 103 7.11 12.25 -3.76
CA TYR A 103 7.33 11.82 -2.38
C TYR A 103 8.22 12.79 -1.60
N ARG A 104 9.35 13.19 -2.17
CA ARG A 104 10.25 14.18 -1.57
C ARG A 104 9.55 15.52 -1.32
N THR A 105 8.75 15.99 -2.27
CA THR A 105 7.98 17.22 -2.12
C THR A 105 6.96 17.11 -1.00
N SER A 106 6.23 16.01 -0.94
CA SER A 106 5.25 15.75 0.11
C SER A 106 5.87 15.68 1.50
N LEU A 107 7.02 15.02 1.66
CA LEU A 107 7.73 14.98 2.94
C LEU A 107 8.23 16.37 3.39
N ARG A 108 8.80 17.16 2.47
CA ARG A 108 9.27 18.52 2.79
C ARG A 108 8.14 19.47 3.21
N GLN A 109 6.93 19.26 2.66
CA GLN A 109 5.75 20.03 3.01
C GLN A 109 4.95 19.42 4.17
N GLY A 110 5.17 18.14 4.44
CA GLY A 110 4.35 17.35 5.35
C GLY A 110 4.28 17.93 6.76
N PHE A 111 5.41 18.40 7.27
CA PHE A 111 5.45 19.04 8.60
C PHE A 111 4.63 20.33 8.64
N ARG A 112 4.72 21.19 7.61
CA ARG A 112 3.99 22.46 7.54
C ARG A 112 2.49 22.24 7.34
N LYS A 113 2.09 21.14 6.71
CA LYS A 113 0.70 20.81 6.39
C LYS A 113 0.09 19.79 7.36
N ASN A 114 0.77 19.45 8.44
CA ASN A 114 0.37 18.41 9.40
C ASN A 114 0.13 17.02 8.79
N LEU A 115 0.69 16.73 7.60
CA LEU A 115 0.50 15.46 6.90
C LEU A 115 1.20 14.26 7.60
N LEU A 116 2.06 14.54 8.58
CA LEU A 116 2.80 13.53 9.35
C LEU A 116 2.10 13.17 10.67
N PHE A 117 0.94 13.75 10.94
CA PHE A 117 0.10 13.43 12.09
C PHE A 117 -1.07 12.54 11.69
N TYR A 118 -1.86 12.14 12.67
CA TYR A 118 -3.13 11.48 12.42
C TYR A 118 -4.07 12.43 11.66
N GLY A 119 -4.57 11.95 10.54
CA GLY A 119 -5.50 12.68 9.69
C GLY A 119 -6.95 12.21 9.85
N GLU A 120 -7.78 12.57 8.91
CA GLU A 120 -9.16 12.11 8.84
C GLU A 120 -9.22 10.60 8.56
N THR A 121 -10.17 9.92 9.19
CA THR A 121 -10.37 8.47 9.02
C THR A 121 -10.77 8.08 7.59
N THR A 122 -11.37 9.00 6.85
CA THR A 122 -11.75 8.82 5.44
C THR A 122 -10.59 9.01 4.47
N GLY A 123 -9.46 9.50 4.95
CA GLY A 123 -8.27 9.78 4.15
C GLY A 123 -7.97 11.28 4.02
N GLU A 124 -6.77 11.57 3.59
CA GLU A 124 -6.26 12.94 3.48
C GLU A 124 -7.13 13.77 2.51
N PRO A 125 -7.65 14.94 2.95
CA PRO A 125 -8.62 15.70 2.16
C PRO A 125 -8.15 16.12 0.77
N SER A 126 -6.90 16.52 0.61
CA SER A 126 -6.39 16.91 -0.71
C SER A 126 -6.27 15.73 -1.68
N LEU A 127 -5.99 14.53 -1.16
CA LEU A 127 -6.01 13.31 -1.97
C LEU A 127 -7.44 12.95 -2.38
N ARG A 128 -8.40 13.02 -1.45
CA ARG A 128 -9.81 12.74 -1.74
C ARG A 128 -10.36 13.71 -2.78
N ALA A 129 -10.03 15.01 -2.68
CA ALA A 129 -10.40 16.00 -3.67
C ALA A 129 -9.83 15.67 -5.06
N ALA A 130 -8.51 15.42 -5.14
CA ALA A 130 -7.86 15.06 -6.39
C ALA A 130 -8.43 13.78 -7.02
N MET A 131 -8.74 12.76 -6.19
CA MET A 131 -9.39 11.53 -6.65
C MET A 131 -10.81 11.79 -7.16
N THR A 132 -11.55 12.68 -6.50
CA THR A 132 -12.90 13.07 -6.92
C THR A 132 -12.85 13.70 -8.33
N ASP A 133 -11.97 14.66 -8.54
CA ASP A 133 -11.79 15.32 -9.84
C ASP A 133 -11.37 14.30 -10.91
N TYR A 134 -10.38 13.47 -10.61
CA TYR A 134 -9.95 12.41 -11.54
C TYR A 134 -11.08 11.45 -11.93
N LEU A 135 -11.91 11.01 -10.97
CA LEU A 135 -13.01 10.05 -11.24
C LEU A 135 -14.16 10.73 -12.00
N ARG A 136 -14.42 11.99 -11.74
CA ARG A 136 -15.41 12.78 -12.51
C ARG A 136 -14.96 12.95 -13.96
N ASP A 137 -13.71 13.31 -14.18
CA ASP A 137 -13.17 13.57 -15.52
C ASP A 137 -12.96 12.28 -16.33
N SER A 138 -12.41 11.24 -15.70
CA SER A 138 -12.02 10.00 -16.41
C SER A 138 -13.15 8.95 -16.49
N ARG A 139 -14.13 8.99 -15.59
CA ARG A 139 -15.20 7.99 -15.45
C ARG A 139 -16.60 8.57 -15.49
N ALA A 140 -16.72 9.88 -15.61
CA ALA A 140 -18.01 10.61 -15.58
C ALA A 140 -18.87 10.28 -14.35
N LEU A 141 -18.23 10.01 -13.19
CA LEU A 141 -18.94 9.67 -11.95
C LEU A 141 -19.47 10.97 -11.30
N PRO A 142 -20.78 11.09 -11.00
CA PRO A 142 -21.37 12.25 -10.35
C PRO A 142 -21.14 12.19 -8.82
N ILE A 143 -19.88 12.26 -8.39
CA ILE A 143 -19.47 12.13 -6.99
C ILE A 143 -18.93 13.43 -6.42
N THR A 144 -18.96 13.52 -5.09
CA THR A 144 -18.27 14.54 -4.30
C THR A 144 -17.18 13.91 -3.46
N MET A 145 -16.38 14.71 -2.79
CA MET A 145 -15.33 14.23 -1.87
C MET A 145 -15.90 13.32 -0.76
N ASP A 146 -17.16 13.50 -0.37
CA ASP A 146 -17.80 12.69 0.67
C ASP A 146 -18.13 11.26 0.22
N ASN A 147 -18.09 11.01 -1.07
CA ASN A 147 -18.24 9.67 -1.64
C ASN A 147 -16.89 8.92 -1.79
N VAL A 148 -15.79 9.51 -1.34
CA VAL A 148 -14.45 8.94 -1.50
C VAL A 148 -13.86 8.56 -0.15
N LEU A 149 -13.54 7.28 0.00
CA LEU A 149 -12.80 6.72 1.14
C LEU A 149 -11.47 6.15 0.64
N ILE A 150 -10.38 6.58 1.25
CA ILE A 150 -9.04 6.06 0.95
C ILE A 150 -8.75 4.85 1.83
N THR A 151 -8.36 3.74 1.22
CA THR A 151 -8.06 2.49 1.90
C THR A 151 -6.64 1.99 1.60
N ARG A 152 -6.17 1.03 2.37
CA ARG A 152 -4.89 0.33 2.11
C ARG A 152 -5.07 -0.74 1.04
N GLY A 153 -5.32 -0.30 -0.18
CA GLY A 153 -5.51 -1.17 -1.34
C GLY A 153 -6.91 -1.78 -1.44
N THR A 154 -7.13 -2.47 -2.56
CA THR A 154 -8.42 -3.02 -2.97
C THR A 154 -9.01 -4.00 -1.96
N MET A 155 -8.17 -4.85 -1.35
CA MET A 155 -8.65 -5.85 -0.40
C MET A 155 -9.32 -5.23 0.83
N MET A 156 -8.74 -4.15 1.38
CA MET A 156 -9.35 -3.43 2.48
C MET A 156 -10.65 -2.73 2.05
N ALA A 157 -10.68 -2.15 0.84
CA ALA A 157 -11.89 -1.54 0.31
C ALA A 157 -13.05 -2.54 0.21
N ILE A 158 -12.77 -3.73 -0.34
CA ILE A 158 -13.76 -4.80 -0.46
C ILE A 158 -14.19 -5.30 0.93
N HIS A 159 -13.24 -5.50 1.84
CA HIS A 159 -13.56 -5.92 3.21
C HIS A 159 -14.51 -4.94 3.89
N LEU A 160 -14.22 -3.65 3.84
CA LEU A 160 -15.07 -2.62 4.43
C LEU A 160 -16.46 -2.58 3.76
N ALA A 161 -16.51 -2.63 2.42
CA ALA A 161 -17.75 -2.64 1.69
C ALA A 161 -18.62 -3.87 2.06
N VAL A 162 -18.02 -5.05 2.10
CA VAL A 162 -18.71 -6.28 2.48
C VAL A 162 -19.23 -6.19 3.92
N GLN A 163 -18.42 -5.71 4.86
CA GLN A 163 -18.83 -5.55 6.26
C GLN A 163 -20.00 -4.55 6.43
N CYS A 164 -20.09 -3.55 5.56
CA CYS A 164 -21.17 -2.56 5.62
C CYS A 164 -22.47 -3.04 4.97
N ILE A 165 -22.39 -3.87 3.93
CA ILE A 165 -23.54 -4.17 3.05
C ILE A 165 -24.09 -5.57 3.30
N VAL A 166 -23.21 -6.55 3.61
CA VAL A 166 -23.57 -7.98 3.64
C VAL A 166 -23.81 -8.45 5.06
N GLN A 167 -24.95 -9.10 5.28
CA GLN A 167 -25.26 -9.74 6.55
C GLN A 167 -24.93 -11.25 6.49
N PRO A 168 -24.58 -11.89 7.62
CA PRO A 168 -24.37 -13.32 7.67
C PRO A 168 -25.60 -14.10 7.17
N GLY A 169 -25.37 -15.06 6.28
CA GLY A 169 -26.41 -15.88 5.67
C GLY A 169 -26.98 -15.34 4.37
N GLU A 170 -26.72 -14.08 4.02
CA GLU A 170 -27.14 -13.52 2.72
C GLU A 170 -26.38 -14.15 1.54
N VAL A 171 -27.02 -14.10 0.39
CA VAL A 171 -26.45 -14.63 -0.87
C VAL A 171 -25.71 -13.51 -1.59
N VAL A 172 -24.42 -13.74 -1.87
CA VAL A 172 -23.61 -12.90 -2.73
C VAL A 172 -23.29 -13.67 -4.01
N VAL A 173 -23.62 -13.09 -5.15
CA VAL A 173 -23.38 -13.67 -6.46
C VAL A 173 -22.08 -13.12 -7.03
N VAL A 174 -21.22 -14.00 -7.53
CA VAL A 174 -19.96 -13.65 -8.21
C VAL A 174 -19.84 -14.40 -9.51
N GLY A 175 -19.02 -13.90 -10.42
CA GLY A 175 -18.68 -14.63 -11.63
C GLY A 175 -17.87 -15.89 -11.32
N GLU A 176 -18.02 -16.94 -12.13
CA GLU A 176 -17.23 -18.16 -12.07
C GLU A 176 -15.73 -17.86 -12.19
N ILE A 177 -15.38 -16.92 -13.09
CA ILE A 177 -14.05 -16.34 -13.18
C ILE A 177 -14.04 -15.06 -12.38
N SER A 178 -13.50 -15.10 -11.18
CA SER A 178 -13.48 -13.97 -10.25
C SER A 178 -12.21 -13.93 -9.42
N TYR A 179 -11.97 -12.80 -8.75
CA TYR A 179 -10.81 -12.62 -7.90
C TYR A 179 -10.96 -13.40 -6.59
N THR A 180 -10.23 -14.49 -6.47
CA THR A 180 -10.34 -15.46 -5.36
C THR A 180 -10.27 -14.80 -3.98
N SER A 181 -9.39 -13.81 -3.81
CA SER A 181 -9.25 -13.10 -2.53
C SER A 181 -10.51 -12.34 -2.12
N CYS A 182 -11.30 -11.83 -3.08
CA CYS A 182 -12.60 -11.22 -2.79
C CYS A 182 -13.59 -12.26 -2.28
N ASN A 183 -13.60 -13.44 -2.88
CA ASN A 183 -14.49 -14.54 -2.49
C ASN A 183 -14.23 -14.99 -1.04
N LEU A 184 -12.97 -14.93 -0.59
CA LEU A 184 -12.60 -15.23 0.79
C LEU A 184 -13.20 -14.22 1.76
N ILE A 185 -13.10 -12.92 1.46
CA ILE A 185 -13.66 -11.85 2.30
C ILE A 185 -15.19 -12.03 2.43
N ILE A 186 -15.87 -12.33 1.33
CA ILE A 186 -17.31 -12.55 1.32
C ILE A 186 -17.69 -13.74 2.21
N ARG A 187 -16.97 -14.84 2.10
CA ARG A 187 -17.20 -16.03 2.96
C ARG A 187 -16.91 -15.74 4.43
N GLN A 188 -15.86 -14.99 4.73
CA GLN A 188 -15.53 -14.59 6.11
C GLN A 188 -16.63 -13.72 6.75
N ALA A 189 -17.34 -12.93 5.96
CA ALA A 189 -18.51 -12.18 6.43
C ALA A 189 -19.73 -13.08 6.72
N GLY A 190 -19.62 -14.40 6.52
CA GLY A 190 -20.69 -15.35 6.74
C GLY A 190 -21.72 -15.44 5.60
N ALA A 191 -21.43 -14.85 4.45
CA ALA A 191 -22.29 -14.88 3.29
C ALA A 191 -22.23 -16.23 2.55
N LYS A 192 -23.30 -16.58 1.88
CA LYS A 192 -23.39 -17.70 0.95
C LYS A 192 -22.95 -17.24 -0.43
N LEU A 193 -21.79 -17.72 -0.88
CA LEU A 193 -21.26 -17.39 -2.20
C LEU A 193 -21.91 -18.29 -3.26
N VAL A 194 -22.51 -17.70 -4.27
CA VAL A 194 -23.05 -18.40 -5.44
C VAL A 194 -22.34 -17.90 -6.70
N THR A 195 -21.87 -18.83 -7.50
CA THR A 195 -21.19 -18.52 -8.77
C THR A 195 -22.14 -18.62 -9.96
N VAL A 196 -21.97 -17.74 -10.93
CA VAL A 196 -22.69 -17.74 -12.20
C VAL A 196 -21.69 -17.71 -13.37
N PRO A 197 -22.06 -18.21 -14.55
CA PRO A 197 -21.20 -18.17 -15.73
C PRO A 197 -20.77 -16.76 -16.10
N VAL A 198 -19.61 -16.67 -16.75
CA VAL A 198 -19.05 -15.44 -17.31
C VAL A 198 -18.75 -15.69 -18.79
N ASP A 199 -19.27 -14.85 -19.66
CA ASP A 199 -19.01 -14.87 -21.10
C ASP A 199 -18.22 -13.62 -21.55
N ASP A 200 -18.14 -13.39 -22.84
CA ASP A 200 -17.47 -12.24 -23.46
C ASP A 200 -18.16 -10.90 -23.18
N ARG A 201 -19.39 -10.89 -22.66
CA ARG A 201 -20.15 -9.71 -22.23
C ARG A 201 -20.08 -9.47 -20.71
N GLY A 202 -19.56 -10.42 -19.95
CA GLY A 202 -19.42 -10.36 -18.51
C GLY A 202 -20.24 -11.42 -17.75
N ILE A 203 -20.76 -11.06 -16.60
CA ILE A 203 -21.57 -11.98 -15.77
C ILE A 203 -22.92 -12.25 -16.41
N ASP A 204 -23.33 -13.54 -16.44
CA ASP A 204 -24.66 -13.95 -16.92
C ASP A 204 -25.77 -13.40 -16.01
N VAL A 205 -26.45 -12.35 -16.49
CA VAL A 205 -27.54 -11.67 -15.78
C VAL A 205 -28.81 -12.54 -15.70
N GLU A 206 -29.03 -13.41 -16.68
CA GLU A 206 -30.19 -14.31 -16.69
C GLU A 206 -30.04 -15.39 -15.62
N ALA A 207 -28.83 -15.93 -15.45
CA ALA A 207 -28.53 -16.85 -14.37
C ALA A 207 -28.75 -16.20 -12.99
N ILE A 208 -28.38 -14.91 -12.81
CA ILE A 208 -28.66 -14.15 -11.57
C ILE A 208 -30.19 -14.07 -11.33
N ALA A 209 -30.96 -13.75 -12.36
CA ALA A 209 -32.42 -13.66 -12.26
C ALA A 209 -33.08 -14.99 -11.83
N GLN A 210 -32.51 -16.12 -12.23
CA GLN A 210 -33.00 -17.44 -11.82
C GLN A 210 -32.68 -17.76 -10.35
N ILE A 211 -31.54 -17.31 -9.83
CA ILE A 211 -31.19 -17.47 -8.40
C ILE A 211 -32.20 -16.75 -7.54
N ARG A 212 -32.56 -15.50 -7.88
CA ARG A 212 -33.53 -14.67 -7.16
C ARG A 212 -34.91 -15.30 -7.05
N LYS A 213 -35.29 -16.16 -8.01
CA LYS A 213 -36.59 -16.86 -7.98
C LYS A 213 -36.65 -18.08 -7.04
N LYS A 214 -35.46 -18.58 -6.63
CA LYS A 214 -35.27 -19.76 -5.80
C LYS A 214 -35.00 -19.45 -4.33
N THR A 215 -34.70 -18.20 -4.04
CA THR A 215 -34.44 -17.67 -2.69
C THR A 215 -35.65 -16.88 -2.19
#